data_eeb8a22b26ee73dd45b88751e909266e
#
_entry.id   eeb8a22b26ee73dd45b88751e909266e
#
_cell.length_a   1.000
_cell.length_b   1.000
_cell.length_c   1.000
_cell.angle_alpha   90.00
_cell.angle_beta   90.00
_cell.angle_gamma   90.00
#
_symmetry.space_group_name_H-M   'P 1'
#
loop_
_entity.id
_entity.type
_entity.pdbx_description
1 polymer ?
#
loop_
_entity_poly.entity_id
_entity_poly.type
_entity_poly.pdbx_seq_one_letter_code
_entity_poly.pdbx_strand_id
1 'polypeptide(L)'
;MVTFAGRQWLDMWSPSNFIWTNPEVLEAIRTSGGANLWRGAMNFLDDTQRLALDDEPAGVEGFKVGQDVAVTPGKVVFRNHLIELIQYTPTTPDVYAEPVLIVPSWIMKYYILDLSPHNSMVKYLVAQGHTVFILSWKNPTAADRDLGLEDYRWLGVMDALDAVTAIVPERKVQAVGYCLGGTLLTIAAAAMARDGDERLHSLTLLASETDFRESGEIALFIDDSQLAWLEAGMWDKGYLDGKQMAASFQMLNSRDLIWSRRVREYLLGERQEFNDLMAWNADVTRMPYRMHSEYLRRLYLNNDLAEGRYQVGGRPVAIADIEVPMLIVGTVRDHVAPWPSVYKMHLLSDAELTFVLTSGGHNAGVVSEPGHPRRSYQIATRSVGARYVDPQTWRTETPLNEGSWWPAWQQWLARHSTERVSPPAMGGTQVPLGDAPGTYVAMR
;
A
#
# COMPACT_ATOMS: atom_id res chain seq x y z
N MET A 1 11.49 -17.78 -14.07
CA MET A 1 12.88 -17.31 -14.11
C MET A 1 13.40 -17.09 -15.54
N VAL A 2 13.45 -18.07 -16.46
CA VAL A 2 14.02 -17.90 -17.83
C VAL A 2 13.33 -16.78 -18.61
N THR A 3 11.99 -16.74 -18.64
CA THR A 3 11.22 -15.69 -19.32
C THR A 3 11.49 -14.30 -18.74
N PHE A 4 11.59 -14.19 -17.42
CA PHE A 4 11.94 -12.95 -16.73
C PHE A 4 13.35 -12.48 -17.11
N ALA A 5 14.34 -13.36 -17.00
CA ALA A 5 15.71 -13.06 -17.39
C ALA A 5 15.82 -12.66 -18.87
N GLY A 6 15.12 -13.37 -19.74
CA GLY A 6 15.04 -13.03 -21.18
C GLY A 6 14.46 -11.64 -21.42
N ARG A 7 13.38 -11.28 -20.70
CA ARG A 7 12.81 -9.93 -20.77
C ARG A 7 13.80 -8.87 -20.27
N GLN A 8 14.48 -9.08 -19.12
CA GLN A 8 15.50 -8.16 -18.62
C GLN A 8 16.60 -7.92 -19.65
N TRP A 9 17.05 -8.99 -20.33
CA TRP A 9 18.02 -8.91 -21.42
C TRP A 9 17.50 -8.06 -22.60
N LEU A 10 16.26 -8.30 -23.03
CA LEU A 10 15.65 -7.54 -24.12
C LEU A 10 15.45 -6.07 -23.75
N ASP A 11 15.02 -5.79 -22.52
CA ASP A 11 14.88 -4.42 -22.01
C ASP A 11 16.23 -3.69 -22.00
N MET A 12 17.29 -4.35 -21.50
CA MET A 12 18.65 -3.77 -21.44
C MET A 12 19.22 -3.48 -22.83
N TRP A 13 19.07 -4.42 -23.77
CA TRP A 13 19.61 -4.31 -25.12
C TRP A 13 18.63 -3.72 -26.13
N SER A 14 17.53 -3.13 -25.68
CA SER A 14 16.59 -2.45 -26.56
C SER A 14 17.32 -1.37 -27.37
N PRO A 15 17.15 -1.32 -28.71
CA PRO A 15 17.73 -0.27 -29.54
C PRO A 15 17.38 1.15 -29.09
N SER A 16 16.24 1.33 -28.42
CA SER A 16 15.82 2.63 -27.86
C SER A 16 16.72 3.13 -26.74
N ASN A 17 17.52 2.27 -26.13
CA ASN A 17 18.41 2.67 -25.02
C ASN A 17 19.75 3.28 -25.45
N PHE A 18 20.03 3.28 -26.74
CA PHE A 18 21.35 3.72 -27.25
C PHE A 18 21.23 4.94 -28.14
N ILE A 19 22.20 5.86 -28.01
CA ILE A 19 22.24 7.13 -28.74
C ILE A 19 22.13 6.92 -30.26
N TRP A 20 22.82 5.89 -30.76
CA TRP A 20 22.97 5.65 -32.23
C TRP A 20 21.75 4.99 -32.87
N THR A 21 20.90 4.36 -32.11
CA THR A 21 19.77 3.56 -32.60
C THR A 21 18.41 4.07 -32.18
N ASN A 22 18.37 5.08 -31.27
CA ASN A 22 17.12 5.71 -30.87
C ASN A 22 16.81 6.92 -31.78
N PRO A 23 15.76 6.85 -32.64
CA PRO A 23 15.44 7.95 -33.57
C PRO A 23 15.03 9.24 -32.86
N GLU A 24 14.40 9.15 -31.68
CA GLU A 24 14.01 10.31 -30.88
C GLU A 24 15.25 11.06 -30.34
N VAL A 25 16.25 10.31 -29.86
CA VAL A 25 17.51 10.88 -29.39
C VAL A 25 18.30 11.50 -30.53
N LEU A 26 18.35 10.84 -31.70
CA LEU A 26 19.02 11.40 -32.89
C LEU A 26 18.36 12.70 -33.37
N GLU A 27 17.03 12.75 -33.35
CA GLU A 27 16.30 13.97 -33.71
C GLU A 27 16.52 15.08 -32.67
N ALA A 28 16.54 14.74 -31.36
CA ALA A 28 16.88 15.69 -30.31
C ALA A 28 18.30 16.26 -30.45
N ILE A 29 19.29 15.43 -30.82
CA ILE A 29 20.65 15.89 -31.10
C ILE A 29 20.66 16.86 -32.29
N ARG A 30 19.95 16.51 -33.41
CA ARG A 30 19.90 17.33 -34.61
C ARG A 30 19.25 18.70 -34.33
N THR A 31 18.15 18.73 -33.60
CA THR A 31 17.36 19.95 -33.33
C THR A 31 18.00 20.84 -32.27
N SER A 32 18.65 20.26 -31.27
CA SER A 32 19.26 21.01 -30.17
C SER A 32 20.75 21.29 -30.36
N GLY A 33 21.37 20.82 -31.47
CA GLY A 33 22.81 20.91 -31.67
C GLY A 33 23.62 20.11 -30.60
N GLY A 34 23.04 19.06 -30.03
CA GLY A 34 23.66 18.22 -29.00
C GLY A 34 23.44 18.73 -27.55
N ALA A 35 22.70 19.82 -27.35
CA ALA A 35 22.45 20.38 -26.02
C ALA A 35 21.67 19.42 -25.11
N ASN A 36 20.84 18.52 -25.69
CA ASN A 36 20.16 17.43 -24.95
C ASN A 36 21.16 16.52 -24.22
N LEU A 37 22.26 16.11 -24.91
CA LEU A 37 23.27 15.23 -24.31
C LEU A 37 24.06 15.94 -23.20
N TRP A 38 24.33 17.27 -23.37
CA TRP A 38 24.96 18.06 -22.30
C TRP A 38 24.07 18.14 -21.05
N ARG A 39 22.77 18.47 -21.20
CA ARG A 39 21.83 18.45 -20.09
C ARG A 39 21.72 17.06 -19.47
N GLY A 40 21.66 16.01 -20.28
CA GLY A 40 21.65 14.62 -19.81
C GLY A 40 22.88 14.22 -19.02
N ALA A 41 24.07 14.66 -19.45
CA ALA A 41 25.31 14.44 -18.70
C ALA A 41 25.28 15.17 -17.33
N MET A 42 24.77 16.39 -17.27
CA MET A 42 24.61 17.11 -16.01
C MET A 42 23.61 16.43 -15.07
N ASN A 43 22.48 15.93 -15.59
CA ASN A 43 21.51 15.15 -14.82
C ASN A 43 22.16 13.88 -14.25
N PHE A 44 22.94 13.15 -15.06
CA PHE A 44 23.66 11.95 -14.62
C PHE A 44 24.69 12.24 -13.53
N LEU A 45 25.42 13.34 -13.65
CA LEU A 45 26.43 13.75 -12.65
C LEU A 45 25.74 14.14 -11.33
N ASP A 46 24.65 14.91 -11.37
CA ASP A 46 23.89 15.28 -10.19
C ASP A 46 23.33 14.02 -9.47
N ASP A 47 22.69 13.10 -10.22
CA ASP A 47 22.15 11.87 -9.64
C ASP A 47 23.26 10.98 -9.05
N THR A 48 24.43 10.90 -9.71
CA THR A 48 25.58 10.15 -9.20
C THR A 48 26.15 10.78 -7.92
N GLN A 49 26.23 12.11 -7.87
CA GLN A 49 26.66 12.83 -6.67
C GLN A 49 25.69 12.62 -5.51
N ARG A 50 24.38 12.76 -5.73
CA ARG A 50 23.35 12.50 -4.71
C ARG A 50 23.43 11.07 -4.19
N LEU A 51 23.57 10.09 -5.08
CA LEU A 51 23.74 8.69 -4.68
C LEU A 51 25.00 8.46 -3.83
N ALA A 52 26.11 9.10 -4.18
CA ALA A 52 27.37 8.97 -3.44
C ALA A 52 27.34 9.63 -2.05
N LEU A 53 26.55 10.70 -1.91
CA LEU A 53 26.34 11.41 -0.63
C LEU A 53 25.18 10.85 0.19
N ASP A 54 24.50 9.82 -0.30
CA ASP A 54 23.30 9.26 0.32
C ASP A 54 22.12 10.27 0.42
N ASP A 55 22.10 11.24 -0.49
CA ASP A 55 21.07 12.29 -0.58
C ASP A 55 19.80 11.78 -1.28
N GLU A 56 18.71 12.49 -1.05
CA GLU A 56 17.42 12.24 -1.71
C GLU A 56 17.47 12.54 -3.22
N PRO A 57 16.63 11.86 -4.04
CA PRO A 57 16.47 12.20 -5.45
C PRO A 57 16.11 13.68 -5.66
N ALA A 58 16.58 14.28 -6.74
CA ALA A 58 16.25 15.64 -7.09
C ALA A 58 14.74 15.80 -7.28
N GLY A 59 14.13 16.84 -6.67
CA GLY A 59 12.71 17.13 -6.73
C GLY A 59 11.89 16.67 -5.51
N VAL A 60 12.45 15.81 -4.64
CA VAL A 60 11.80 15.38 -3.38
C VAL A 60 11.61 16.56 -2.43
N GLU A 61 12.53 17.54 -2.45
CA GLU A 61 12.53 18.72 -1.60
C GLU A 61 11.27 19.59 -1.74
N GLY A 62 10.51 19.41 -2.82
CA GLY A 62 9.21 20.07 -3.03
C GLY A 62 8.02 19.41 -2.32
N PHE A 63 8.24 18.27 -1.64
CA PHE A 63 7.18 17.46 -1.02
C PHE A 63 7.49 17.16 0.44
N LYS A 64 7.37 18.18 1.29
CA LYS A 64 7.64 18.04 2.72
C LYS A 64 6.45 17.45 3.46
N VAL A 65 6.69 16.38 4.22
CA VAL A 65 5.68 15.76 5.08
C VAL A 65 5.16 16.74 6.12
N GLY A 66 3.85 16.85 6.23
CA GLY A 66 3.16 17.80 7.11
C GLY A 66 3.06 19.24 6.56
N GLN A 67 3.59 19.51 5.35
CA GLN A 67 3.49 20.82 4.66
C GLN A 67 2.88 20.70 3.26
N ASP A 68 3.36 19.77 2.45
CA ASP A 68 2.92 19.56 1.07
C ASP A 68 2.17 18.23 0.91
N VAL A 69 2.58 17.20 1.67
CA VAL A 69 1.95 15.87 1.75
C VAL A 69 1.66 15.53 3.22
N ALA A 70 0.71 14.62 3.48
CA ALA A 70 0.26 14.25 4.81
C ALA A 70 -0.24 15.48 5.60
N VAL A 71 -1.05 16.32 4.98
CA VAL A 71 -1.46 17.63 5.53
C VAL A 71 -2.91 17.66 6.03
N THR A 72 -3.64 16.55 5.97
CA THR A 72 -5.01 16.52 6.48
C THR A 72 -5.01 16.72 8.00
N PRO A 73 -5.75 17.73 8.52
CA PRO A 73 -5.74 18.04 9.93
C PRO A 73 -6.20 16.88 10.82
N GLY A 74 -5.48 16.64 11.90
CA GLY A 74 -5.78 15.57 12.83
C GLY A 74 -4.89 15.63 14.08
N LYS A 75 -5.04 14.66 14.95
CA LYS A 75 -4.27 14.50 16.18
C LYS A 75 -3.74 13.08 16.31
N VAL A 76 -2.54 12.93 16.84
CA VAL A 76 -2.03 11.65 17.33
C VAL A 76 -2.75 11.38 18.65
N VAL A 77 -3.61 10.36 18.68
CA VAL A 77 -4.46 10.03 19.82
C VAL A 77 -3.98 8.83 20.62
N PHE A 78 -3.08 8.04 20.05
CA PHE A 78 -2.42 6.92 20.75
C PHE A 78 -1.02 6.73 20.18
N ARG A 79 -0.10 6.23 21.01
CA ARG A 79 1.27 5.85 20.62
C ARG A 79 1.75 4.71 21.47
N ASN A 80 2.35 3.71 20.83
CA ASN A 80 3.16 2.70 21.50
C ASN A 80 4.54 2.59 20.81
N HIS A 81 5.28 1.50 21.07
CA HIS A 81 6.61 1.31 20.49
C HIS A 81 6.61 1.21 18.95
N LEU A 82 5.51 0.74 18.34
CA LEU A 82 5.46 0.40 16.90
C LEU A 82 4.61 1.34 16.06
N ILE A 83 3.58 1.96 16.65
CA ILE A 83 2.65 2.83 15.91
C ILE A 83 2.38 4.16 16.62
N GLU A 84 2.04 5.17 15.82
CA GLU A 84 1.18 6.29 16.18
C GLU A 84 -0.18 6.10 15.52
N LEU A 85 -1.26 6.32 16.25
CA LEU A 85 -2.62 6.34 15.72
C LEU A 85 -3.09 7.78 15.55
N ILE A 86 -3.44 8.15 14.34
CA ILE A 86 -3.92 9.48 13.98
C ILE A 86 -5.44 9.42 13.87
N GLN A 87 -6.16 10.31 14.57
CA GLN A 87 -7.57 10.61 14.37
C GLN A 87 -7.68 11.92 13.60
N TYR A 88 -8.40 11.92 12.48
CA TYR A 88 -8.55 13.13 11.67
C TYR A 88 -9.70 14.00 12.15
N THR A 89 -9.50 15.31 12.02
CA THR A 89 -10.48 16.33 12.45
C THR A 89 -11.73 16.26 11.57
N PRO A 90 -12.93 16.07 12.14
CA PRO A 90 -14.16 16.04 11.37
C PRO A 90 -14.43 17.39 10.69
N THR A 91 -14.98 17.34 9.48
CA THR A 91 -15.32 18.54 8.69
C THR A 91 -16.83 18.67 8.45
N THR A 92 -17.63 17.73 8.96
CA THR A 92 -19.08 17.71 8.87
C THR A 92 -19.71 17.82 10.26
N PRO A 93 -20.93 18.38 10.38
CA PRO A 93 -21.60 18.56 11.67
C PRO A 93 -22.00 17.23 12.34
N ASP A 94 -22.20 16.19 11.54
CA ASP A 94 -22.46 14.82 11.97
C ASP A 94 -21.60 13.83 11.15
N VAL A 95 -21.37 12.65 11.71
CA VAL A 95 -20.58 11.59 11.10
C VAL A 95 -21.33 10.26 11.16
N TYR A 96 -20.94 9.30 10.30
CA TYR A 96 -21.39 7.91 10.45
C TYR A 96 -20.91 7.33 11.78
N ALA A 97 -21.76 6.54 12.43
CA ALA A 97 -21.52 6.05 13.78
C ALA A 97 -20.32 5.10 13.87
N GLU A 98 -20.14 4.26 12.84
CA GLU A 98 -19.04 3.31 12.74
C GLU A 98 -17.78 4.02 12.25
N PRO A 99 -16.71 4.08 13.08
CA PRO A 99 -15.45 4.70 12.67
C PRO A 99 -14.70 3.82 11.64
N VAL A 100 -13.91 4.46 10.80
CA VAL A 100 -13.03 3.83 9.82
C VAL A 100 -11.61 3.77 10.40
N LEU A 101 -11.05 2.56 10.55
CA LEU A 101 -9.66 2.35 10.94
C LEU A 101 -8.85 1.86 9.75
N ILE A 102 -7.83 2.62 9.35
CA ILE A 102 -6.98 2.31 8.20
C ILE A 102 -5.64 1.73 8.68
N VAL A 103 -5.31 0.54 8.21
CA VAL A 103 -4.05 -0.18 8.43
C VAL A 103 -3.23 -0.13 7.12
N PRO A 104 -2.32 0.83 6.95
CA PRO A 104 -1.48 0.92 5.76
C PRO A 104 -0.37 -0.14 5.78
N SER A 105 0.29 -0.33 4.64
CA SER A 105 1.51 -1.12 4.57
C SER A 105 2.62 -0.49 5.43
N TRP A 106 3.47 -1.33 6.03
CA TRP A 106 4.65 -0.89 6.79
C TRP A 106 5.93 -0.81 5.95
N ILE A 107 5.90 -1.28 4.70
CA ILE A 107 7.05 -1.18 3.77
C ILE A 107 7.35 0.27 3.41
N MET A 108 6.32 1.10 3.37
CA MET A 108 6.37 2.51 3.02
C MET A 108 5.62 3.34 4.07
N LYS A 109 5.78 4.64 4.01
CA LYS A 109 5.05 5.55 4.91
C LYS A 109 3.54 5.52 4.64
N TYR A 110 2.75 5.73 5.70
CA TYR A 110 1.29 5.64 5.66
C TYR A 110 0.63 6.63 4.70
N TYR A 111 1.28 7.75 4.41
CA TYR A 111 0.65 8.91 3.79
C TYR A 111 0.38 8.78 2.28
N ILE A 112 0.61 7.61 1.68
CA ILE A 112 0.04 7.35 0.35
C ILE A 112 -1.48 7.52 0.34
N LEU A 113 -2.16 7.25 1.46
CA LEU A 113 -3.60 7.43 1.62
C LEU A 113 -3.98 8.83 2.12
N ASP A 114 -2.98 9.67 2.44
CA ASP A 114 -3.09 11.09 2.77
C ASP A 114 -2.02 11.89 2.01
N LEU A 115 -1.94 11.70 0.69
CA LEU A 115 -0.83 12.14 -0.14
C LEU A 115 -0.82 13.66 -0.27
N SER A 116 -1.46 14.22 -1.25
CA SER A 116 -1.63 15.66 -1.42
C SER A 116 -3.08 16.09 -1.17
N PRO A 117 -3.37 17.38 -0.94
CA PRO A 117 -4.73 17.82 -0.66
C PRO A 117 -5.78 17.47 -1.71
N HIS A 118 -5.38 17.25 -2.97
CA HIS A 118 -6.29 16.92 -4.06
C HIS A 118 -6.59 15.42 -4.18
N ASN A 119 -5.66 14.54 -3.75
CA ASN A 119 -5.76 13.10 -3.89
C ASN A 119 -5.65 12.33 -2.55
N SER A 120 -5.88 13.01 -1.41
CA SER A 120 -5.97 12.37 -0.10
C SER A 120 -7.29 11.60 0.06
N MET A 121 -7.18 10.28 0.19
CA MET A 121 -8.31 9.40 0.48
C MET A 121 -8.88 9.68 1.88
N VAL A 122 -8.02 9.95 2.84
CA VAL A 122 -8.42 10.31 4.21
C VAL A 122 -9.25 11.58 4.21
N LYS A 123 -8.75 12.65 3.57
CA LYS A 123 -9.49 13.91 3.44
C LYS A 123 -10.84 13.71 2.76
N TYR A 124 -10.87 12.86 1.71
CA TYR A 124 -12.10 12.52 1.03
C TYR A 124 -13.12 11.87 1.98
N LEU A 125 -12.73 10.84 2.74
CA LEU A 125 -13.62 10.16 3.69
C LEU A 125 -14.13 11.10 4.79
N VAL A 126 -13.23 11.92 5.36
CA VAL A 126 -13.61 12.92 6.38
C VAL A 126 -14.64 13.91 5.83
N ALA A 127 -14.46 14.37 4.59
CA ALA A 127 -15.42 15.25 3.91
C ALA A 127 -16.76 14.58 3.61
N GLN A 128 -16.81 13.26 3.53
CA GLN A 128 -18.05 12.48 3.39
C GLN A 128 -18.71 12.15 4.74
N GLY A 129 -18.13 12.61 5.85
CA GLY A 129 -18.68 12.43 7.19
C GLY A 129 -18.32 11.09 7.83
N HIS A 130 -17.14 10.55 7.54
CA HIS A 130 -16.58 9.42 8.30
C HIS A 130 -15.65 9.92 9.40
N THR A 131 -15.70 9.28 10.57
CA THR A 131 -14.63 9.40 11.57
C THR A 131 -13.49 8.47 11.13
N VAL A 132 -12.32 9.03 10.83
CA VAL A 132 -11.21 8.29 10.23
C VAL A 132 -10.02 8.26 11.16
N PHE A 133 -9.49 7.04 11.37
CA PHE A 133 -8.23 6.77 12.05
C PHE A 133 -7.27 6.08 11.09
N ILE A 134 -5.96 6.36 11.21
CA ILE A 134 -4.92 5.68 10.43
C ILE A 134 -3.70 5.40 11.31
N LEU A 135 -3.09 4.23 11.10
CA LEU A 135 -1.81 3.89 11.71
C LEU A 135 -0.66 4.57 10.97
N SER A 136 0.26 5.15 11.71
CA SER A 136 1.58 5.56 11.22
C SER A 136 2.63 4.65 11.85
N TRP A 137 3.24 3.79 11.04
CA TRP A 137 4.25 2.84 11.51
C TRP A 137 5.57 3.54 11.81
N LYS A 138 6.18 3.16 12.93
CA LYS A 138 7.56 3.52 13.25
C LYS A 138 8.51 2.96 12.20
N ASN A 139 9.53 3.73 11.80
CA ASN A 139 10.61 3.20 10.98
C ASN A 139 11.55 2.38 11.88
N PRO A 140 11.67 1.04 11.72
CA PRO A 140 12.45 0.20 12.63
C PRO A 140 13.94 0.49 12.62
N THR A 141 14.58 0.18 13.74
CA THR A 141 16.03 0.24 13.94
C THR A 141 16.59 -1.16 14.22
N ALA A 142 17.91 -1.28 14.40
CA ALA A 142 18.54 -2.54 14.77
C ALA A 142 18.00 -3.10 16.12
N ALA A 143 17.52 -2.25 17.02
CA ALA A 143 16.91 -2.66 18.27
C ALA A 143 15.57 -3.38 18.09
N ASP A 144 14.91 -3.19 16.95
CA ASP A 144 13.62 -3.77 16.62
C ASP A 144 13.72 -5.11 15.87
N ARG A 145 14.94 -5.68 15.72
CA ARG A 145 15.25 -6.86 14.89
C ARG A 145 14.37 -8.09 15.17
N ASP A 146 13.97 -8.27 16.42
CA ASP A 146 13.23 -9.44 16.90
C ASP A 146 11.70 -9.24 16.89
N LEU A 147 11.21 -8.08 16.42
CA LEU A 147 9.79 -7.86 16.19
C LEU A 147 9.34 -8.75 15.01
N GLY A 148 8.36 -9.61 15.24
CA GLY A 148 7.76 -10.51 14.26
C GLY A 148 6.40 -10.01 13.75
N LEU A 149 5.77 -10.79 12.86
CA LEU A 149 4.43 -10.48 12.35
C LEU A 149 3.37 -10.44 13.47
N GLU A 150 3.54 -11.25 14.52
CA GLU A 150 2.63 -11.25 15.67
C GLU A 150 2.72 -9.94 16.47
N ASP A 151 3.92 -9.36 16.58
CA ASP A 151 4.09 -8.04 17.22
C ASP A 151 3.42 -6.95 16.37
N TYR A 152 3.54 -7.01 15.05
CA TYR A 152 2.84 -6.08 14.14
C TYR A 152 1.33 -6.23 14.22
N ARG A 153 0.81 -7.44 14.34
CA ARG A 153 -0.61 -7.69 14.56
C ARG A 153 -1.09 -7.13 15.90
N TRP A 154 -0.36 -7.41 16.97
CA TRP A 154 -0.78 -7.04 18.35
C TRP A 154 -0.58 -5.55 18.59
N LEU A 155 0.69 -5.08 18.53
CA LEU A 155 1.02 -3.66 18.79
C LEU A 155 0.52 -2.71 17.69
N GLY A 156 0.31 -3.22 16.48
CA GLY A 156 -0.24 -2.44 15.38
C GLY A 156 -1.76 -2.48 15.37
N VAL A 157 -2.33 -3.60 14.89
CA VAL A 157 -3.77 -3.68 14.60
C VAL A 157 -4.61 -3.73 15.88
N MET A 158 -4.26 -4.59 16.84
CA MET A 158 -5.09 -4.80 18.03
C MET A 158 -5.05 -3.60 18.97
N ASP A 159 -3.86 -3.04 19.26
CA ASP A 159 -3.74 -1.84 20.09
C ASP A 159 -4.44 -0.63 19.45
N ALA A 160 -4.38 -0.49 18.12
CA ALA A 160 -5.12 0.55 17.42
C ALA A 160 -6.63 0.34 17.52
N LEU A 161 -7.11 -0.90 17.38
CA LEU A 161 -8.52 -1.23 17.54
C LEU A 161 -9.01 -0.95 18.97
N ASP A 162 -8.20 -1.28 19.97
CA ASP A 162 -8.48 -0.96 21.39
C ASP A 162 -8.59 0.55 21.60
N ALA A 163 -7.68 1.33 21.03
CA ALA A 163 -7.72 2.79 21.11
C ALA A 163 -8.95 3.38 20.42
N VAL A 164 -9.29 2.91 19.20
CA VAL A 164 -10.47 3.36 18.47
C VAL A 164 -11.76 3.05 19.23
N THR A 165 -11.91 1.84 19.77
CA THR A 165 -13.10 1.45 20.52
C THR A 165 -13.21 2.16 21.87
N ALA A 166 -12.10 2.59 22.46
CA ALA A 166 -12.12 3.46 23.64
C ALA A 166 -12.56 4.91 23.31
N ILE A 167 -12.21 5.43 22.13
CA ILE A 167 -12.60 6.77 21.66
C ILE A 167 -14.05 6.79 21.17
N VAL A 168 -14.48 5.72 20.49
CA VAL A 168 -15.85 5.55 19.93
C VAL A 168 -16.48 4.31 20.58
N PRO A 169 -16.92 4.39 21.83
CA PRO A 169 -17.45 3.24 22.55
C PRO A 169 -18.77 2.75 21.94
N GLU A 170 -19.06 1.46 22.15
CA GLU A 170 -20.30 0.80 21.71
C GLU A 170 -20.53 0.77 20.18
N ARG A 171 -19.49 1.06 19.40
CA ARG A 171 -19.53 0.97 17.93
C ARG A 171 -18.53 -0.03 17.42
N LYS A 172 -18.97 -0.81 16.43
CA LYS A 172 -18.08 -1.68 15.66
C LYS A 172 -17.28 -0.83 14.66
N VAL A 173 -16.13 -1.34 14.22
CA VAL A 173 -15.18 -0.61 13.39
C VAL A 173 -15.23 -1.11 11.95
N GLN A 174 -15.28 -0.20 10.99
CA GLN A 174 -15.06 -0.48 9.58
C GLN A 174 -13.54 -0.46 9.33
N ALA A 175 -12.92 -1.64 9.22
CA ALA A 175 -11.47 -1.74 9.08
C ALA A 175 -11.06 -1.76 7.60
N VAL A 176 -9.98 -1.02 7.28
CA VAL A 176 -9.45 -0.87 5.92
C VAL A 176 -7.97 -1.23 5.94
N GLY A 177 -7.55 -2.20 5.11
CA GLY A 177 -6.15 -2.57 4.97
C GLY A 177 -5.62 -2.27 3.57
N TYR A 178 -4.44 -1.67 3.49
CA TYR A 178 -3.78 -1.40 2.22
C TYR A 178 -2.52 -2.24 2.06
N CYS A 179 -2.41 -2.95 0.94
CA CYS A 179 -1.27 -3.80 0.58
C CYS A 179 -0.99 -4.81 1.72
N LEU A 180 0.23 -4.89 2.26
CA LEU A 180 0.56 -5.75 3.40
C LEU A 180 -0.24 -5.44 4.67
N GLY A 181 -0.65 -4.18 4.86
CA GLY A 181 -1.56 -3.82 5.94
C GLY A 181 -2.89 -4.56 5.84
N GLY A 182 -3.38 -4.81 4.62
CA GLY A 182 -4.57 -5.63 4.39
C GLY A 182 -4.36 -7.12 4.65
N THR A 183 -3.20 -7.65 4.29
CA THR A 183 -2.83 -9.04 4.63
C THR A 183 -2.79 -9.22 6.16
N LEU A 184 -2.12 -8.31 6.87
CA LEU A 184 -2.05 -8.33 8.34
C LEU A 184 -3.42 -8.17 8.98
N LEU A 185 -4.24 -7.26 8.45
CA LEU A 185 -5.61 -7.05 8.91
C LEU A 185 -6.49 -8.29 8.70
N THR A 186 -6.29 -9.01 7.58
CA THR A 186 -7.00 -10.28 7.33
C THR A 186 -6.59 -11.36 8.35
N ILE A 187 -5.30 -11.45 8.70
CA ILE A 187 -4.81 -12.35 9.76
C ILE A 187 -5.46 -11.98 11.10
N ALA A 188 -5.50 -10.68 11.43
CA ALA A 188 -6.13 -10.20 12.66
C ALA A 188 -7.63 -10.49 12.68
N ALA A 189 -8.36 -10.20 11.59
CA ALA A 189 -9.79 -10.43 11.46
C ALA A 189 -10.14 -11.93 11.58
N ALA A 190 -9.36 -12.81 10.96
CA ALA A 190 -9.55 -14.27 11.08
C ALA A 190 -9.30 -14.77 12.52
N ALA A 191 -8.30 -14.21 13.21
CA ALA A 191 -8.05 -14.53 14.62
C ALA A 191 -9.18 -14.02 15.52
N MET A 192 -9.67 -12.80 15.29
CA MET A 192 -10.80 -12.22 16.00
C MET A 192 -12.07 -13.06 15.83
N ALA A 193 -12.40 -13.43 14.59
CA ALA A 193 -13.57 -14.27 14.29
C ALA A 193 -13.49 -15.63 15.00
N ARG A 194 -12.35 -16.31 14.91
CA ARG A 194 -12.10 -17.57 15.63
C ARG A 194 -12.28 -17.44 17.15
N ASP A 195 -11.88 -16.29 17.72
CA ASP A 195 -11.86 -16.06 19.17
C ASP A 195 -13.14 -15.35 19.69
N GLY A 196 -14.10 -15.07 18.80
CA GLY A 196 -15.38 -14.44 19.14
C GLY A 196 -15.27 -12.94 19.44
N ASP A 197 -14.26 -12.26 18.91
CA ASP A 197 -14.13 -10.80 18.98
C ASP A 197 -14.93 -10.15 17.83
N GLU A 198 -16.04 -9.53 18.16
CA GLU A 198 -17.03 -8.98 17.23
C GLU A 198 -16.85 -7.47 16.95
N ARG A 199 -15.72 -6.88 17.29
CA ARG A 199 -15.51 -5.43 17.14
C ARG A 199 -15.44 -4.94 15.70
N LEU A 200 -15.17 -5.82 14.73
CA LEU A 200 -15.22 -5.46 13.31
C LEU A 200 -16.66 -5.44 12.80
N HIS A 201 -16.99 -4.42 12.00
CA HIS A 201 -18.28 -4.27 11.31
C HIS A 201 -18.18 -4.66 9.85
N SER A 202 -17.10 -4.27 9.20
CA SER A 202 -16.80 -4.59 7.81
C SER A 202 -15.29 -4.57 7.56
N LEU A 203 -14.87 -5.16 6.45
CA LEU A 203 -13.47 -5.25 6.05
C LEU A 203 -13.31 -4.72 4.62
N THR A 204 -12.45 -3.73 4.43
CA THR A 204 -12.01 -3.28 3.09
C THR A 204 -10.55 -3.65 2.88
N LEU A 205 -10.22 -4.31 1.77
CA LEU A 205 -8.85 -4.68 1.40
C LEU A 205 -8.47 -4.01 0.07
N LEU A 206 -7.47 -3.14 0.12
CA LEU A 206 -7.00 -2.36 -1.02
C LEU A 206 -5.69 -2.96 -1.56
N ALA A 207 -5.71 -3.55 -2.75
CA ALA A 207 -4.57 -4.17 -3.41
C ALA A 207 -3.78 -5.11 -2.46
N SER A 208 -4.49 -5.98 -1.74
CA SER A 208 -3.95 -6.87 -0.70
C SER A 208 -4.04 -8.33 -1.13
N GLU A 209 -2.95 -9.06 -1.03
CA GLU A 209 -2.92 -10.51 -1.27
C GLU A 209 -3.16 -11.28 0.02
N THR A 210 -3.91 -12.37 -0.11
CA THR A 210 -4.18 -13.35 0.94
C THR A 210 -3.85 -14.78 0.49
N ASP A 211 -3.68 -14.98 -0.82
CA ASP A 211 -3.13 -16.19 -1.44
C ASP A 211 -1.93 -15.79 -2.31
N PHE A 212 -0.75 -16.25 -1.95
CA PHE A 212 0.53 -15.86 -2.55
C PHE A 212 1.02 -16.83 -3.64
N ARG A 213 0.22 -17.83 -4.07
CA ARG A 213 0.62 -18.77 -5.12
C ARG A 213 0.84 -18.13 -6.48
N GLU A 214 0.15 -17.02 -6.74
CA GLU A 214 0.22 -16.27 -7.99
C GLU A 214 0.57 -14.81 -7.74
N SER A 215 1.47 -14.55 -6.81
CA SER A 215 1.93 -13.21 -6.38
C SER A 215 2.85 -12.52 -7.41
N GLY A 216 2.75 -12.91 -8.68
CA GLY A 216 3.47 -12.26 -9.75
C GLY A 216 4.96 -12.57 -9.78
N GLU A 217 5.72 -11.66 -10.37
CA GLU A 217 7.16 -11.88 -10.63
C GLU A 217 8.04 -11.80 -9.39
N ILE A 218 7.57 -11.18 -8.31
CA ILE A 218 8.31 -11.13 -7.05
C ILE A 218 8.56 -12.53 -6.48
N ALA A 219 7.64 -13.47 -6.69
CA ALA A 219 7.80 -14.86 -6.30
C ALA A 219 9.02 -15.56 -6.94
N LEU A 220 9.50 -15.04 -8.08
CA LEU A 220 10.70 -15.58 -8.74
C LEU A 220 11.99 -15.35 -7.94
N PHE A 221 11.96 -14.43 -6.98
CA PHE A 221 13.09 -14.09 -6.12
C PHE A 221 12.93 -14.64 -4.69
N ILE A 222 11.94 -15.52 -4.47
CA ILE A 222 11.64 -16.04 -3.15
C ILE A 222 11.70 -17.58 -3.19
N ASP A 223 12.85 -18.12 -2.83
CA ASP A 223 13.11 -19.53 -2.56
C ASP A 223 13.97 -19.66 -1.31
N ASP A 224 14.15 -20.88 -0.79
CA ASP A 224 14.88 -21.14 0.44
C ASP A 224 16.32 -20.62 0.40
N SER A 225 17.01 -20.72 -0.76
CA SER A 225 18.40 -20.28 -0.91
C SER A 225 18.50 -18.76 -0.92
N GLN A 226 17.61 -18.10 -1.64
CA GLN A 226 17.55 -16.63 -1.71
C GLN A 226 17.15 -16.04 -0.36
N LEU A 227 16.21 -16.68 0.35
CA LEU A 227 15.83 -16.27 1.71
C LEU A 227 17.02 -16.41 2.67
N ALA A 228 17.73 -17.53 2.66
CA ALA A 228 18.91 -17.73 3.51
C ALA A 228 19.97 -16.67 3.25
N TRP A 229 20.18 -16.29 1.99
CA TRP A 229 21.12 -15.23 1.61
C TRP A 229 20.65 -13.85 2.12
N LEU A 230 19.36 -13.55 1.97
CA LEU A 230 18.74 -12.31 2.45
C LEU A 230 18.81 -12.21 3.98
N GLU A 231 18.49 -13.30 4.67
CA GLU A 231 18.58 -13.42 6.13
C GLU A 231 20.00 -13.20 6.64
N ALA A 232 21.00 -13.79 5.96
CA ALA A 232 22.41 -13.57 6.29
C ALA A 232 22.80 -12.10 6.12
N GLY A 233 22.33 -11.42 5.06
CA GLY A 233 22.56 -9.99 4.84
C GLY A 233 21.89 -9.06 5.86
N MET A 234 20.76 -9.47 6.42
CA MET A 234 20.03 -8.73 7.47
C MET A 234 20.56 -9.02 8.87
N TRP A 235 21.29 -10.12 9.07
CA TRP A 235 21.66 -10.61 10.40
C TRP A 235 22.40 -9.58 11.24
N ASP A 236 23.43 -8.95 10.70
CA ASP A 236 24.24 -7.98 11.43
C ASP A 236 23.52 -6.64 11.61
N LYS A 237 22.76 -6.20 10.60
CA LYS A 237 22.01 -4.93 10.62
C LYS A 237 20.75 -4.98 11.49
N GLY A 238 20.14 -6.15 11.61
CA GLY A 238 18.87 -6.35 12.30
C GLY A 238 17.63 -5.97 11.48
N TYR A 239 17.77 -5.51 10.23
CA TYR A 239 16.66 -5.13 9.36
C TYR A 239 17.01 -5.23 7.88
N LEU A 240 16.01 -5.28 7.03
CA LEU A 240 16.14 -5.02 5.59
C LEU A 240 16.09 -3.51 5.35
N ASP A 241 17.08 -3.02 4.60
CA ASP A 241 17.14 -1.61 4.22
C ASP A 241 16.08 -1.28 3.15
N GLY A 242 15.41 -0.14 3.30
CA GLY A 242 14.37 0.31 2.36
C GLY A 242 14.89 0.51 0.95
N LYS A 243 16.15 0.91 0.75
CA LYS A 243 16.76 1.07 -0.57
C LYS A 243 16.93 -0.27 -1.30
N GLN A 244 17.25 -1.35 -0.57
CA GLN A 244 17.32 -2.69 -1.15
C GLN A 244 15.94 -3.17 -1.62
N MET A 245 14.90 -2.87 -0.84
CA MET A 245 13.52 -3.17 -1.22
C MET A 245 13.09 -2.36 -2.45
N ALA A 246 13.34 -1.07 -2.49
CA ALA A 246 13.03 -0.21 -3.63
C ALA A 246 13.72 -0.69 -4.91
N ALA A 247 14.99 -1.10 -4.84
CA ALA A 247 15.73 -1.65 -5.97
C ALA A 247 15.08 -2.94 -6.51
N SER A 248 14.59 -3.81 -5.63
CA SER A 248 13.87 -5.04 -6.03
C SER A 248 12.60 -4.71 -6.81
N PHE A 249 11.80 -3.77 -6.34
CA PHE A 249 10.59 -3.33 -7.05
C PHE A 249 10.90 -2.67 -8.41
N GLN A 250 11.98 -1.89 -8.51
CA GLN A 250 12.39 -1.30 -9.79
C GLN A 250 12.76 -2.36 -10.82
N MET A 251 13.38 -3.46 -10.41
CA MET A 251 13.72 -4.57 -11.31
C MET A 251 12.48 -5.28 -11.86
N LEU A 252 11.38 -5.36 -11.13
CA LEU A 252 10.14 -5.98 -11.61
C LEU A 252 9.55 -5.23 -12.82
N ASN A 253 9.76 -3.93 -12.91
CA ASN A 253 9.35 -3.10 -14.06
C ASN A 253 10.54 -2.28 -14.61
N SER A 254 11.62 -2.98 -14.95
CA SER A 254 12.90 -2.37 -15.37
C SER A 254 12.76 -1.47 -16.60
N ARG A 255 11.88 -1.85 -17.56
CA ARG A 255 11.66 -1.07 -18.77
C ARG A 255 11.22 0.36 -18.44
N ASP A 256 10.19 0.51 -17.62
CA ASP A 256 9.59 1.82 -17.35
C ASP A 256 10.35 2.57 -16.25
N LEU A 257 10.77 1.88 -15.19
CA LEU A 257 11.37 2.51 -14.02
C LEU A 257 12.88 2.74 -14.15
N ILE A 258 13.58 1.98 -15.02
CA ILE A 258 15.03 2.10 -15.20
C ILE A 258 15.34 2.62 -16.61
N TRP A 259 15.01 1.87 -17.66
CA TRP A 259 15.50 2.14 -19.01
C TRP A 259 14.84 3.36 -19.66
N SER A 260 13.52 3.45 -19.62
CA SER A 260 12.80 4.62 -20.20
C SER A 260 13.17 5.91 -19.48
N ARG A 261 13.36 5.86 -18.15
CA ARG A 261 13.82 7.00 -17.37
C ARG A 261 15.23 7.42 -17.77
N ARG A 262 16.17 6.47 -17.92
CA ARG A 262 17.56 6.77 -18.36
C ARG A 262 17.61 7.41 -19.74
N VAL A 263 16.80 6.91 -20.68
CA VAL A 263 16.70 7.53 -22.01
C VAL A 263 16.22 8.96 -21.92
N ARG A 264 15.13 9.21 -21.20
CA ARG A 264 14.55 10.54 -21.07
C ARG A 264 15.50 11.49 -20.35
N GLU A 265 15.99 11.12 -19.17
CA GLU A 265 16.78 12.02 -18.32
C GLU A 265 18.22 12.21 -18.84
N TYR A 266 18.86 11.14 -19.36
CA TYR A 266 20.29 11.20 -19.69
C TYR A 266 20.58 11.33 -21.18
N LEU A 267 19.67 10.86 -22.08
CA LEU A 267 19.89 10.98 -23.52
C LEU A 267 19.07 12.12 -24.15
N LEU A 268 17.84 12.35 -23.68
CA LEU A 268 17.04 13.48 -24.13
C LEU A 268 17.30 14.75 -23.30
N GLY A 269 17.90 14.61 -22.11
CA GLY A 269 18.15 15.73 -21.20
C GLY A 269 16.90 16.38 -20.63
N GLU A 270 15.82 15.56 -20.51
CA GLU A 270 14.52 15.96 -19.99
C GLU A 270 14.36 15.37 -18.60
N ARG A 271 14.62 16.13 -17.55
CA ARG A 271 14.37 15.68 -16.20
C ARG A 271 12.86 15.61 -15.96
N GLN A 272 12.39 14.45 -15.49
CA GLN A 272 10.99 14.27 -15.15
C GLN A 272 10.64 15.15 -13.94
N GLU A 273 9.56 15.90 -14.03
CA GLU A 273 9.02 16.60 -12.87
C GLU A 273 8.59 15.59 -11.81
N PHE A 274 9.04 15.82 -10.59
CA PHE A 274 8.67 14.99 -9.46
C PHE A 274 7.22 15.29 -9.07
N ASN A 275 6.49 14.25 -8.75
CA ASN A 275 5.15 14.36 -8.19
C ASN A 275 5.09 13.75 -6.78
N ASP A 276 3.98 13.96 -6.11
CA ASP A 276 3.74 13.51 -4.74
C ASP A 276 3.88 11.98 -4.58
N LEU A 277 3.40 11.19 -5.54
CA LEU A 277 3.52 9.73 -5.51
C LEU A 277 4.99 9.29 -5.68
N MET A 278 5.76 9.99 -6.51
CA MET A 278 7.20 9.74 -6.66
C MET A 278 7.95 10.11 -5.38
N ALA A 279 7.59 11.21 -4.73
CA ALA A 279 8.16 11.62 -3.45
C ALA A 279 7.86 10.59 -2.35
N TRP A 280 6.64 10.10 -2.27
CA TRP A 280 6.27 9.02 -1.37
C TRP A 280 7.08 7.72 -1.65
N ASN A 281 7.25 7.35 -2.93
CA ASN A 281 8.06 6.18 -3.30
C ASN A 281 9.55 6.31 -2.91
N ALA A 282 10.05 7.53 -2.76
CA ALA A 282 11.42 7.79 -2.30
C ALA A 282 11.54 7.73 -0.76
N ASP A 283 10.45 7.88 -0.03
CA ASP A 283 10.40 7.86 1.45
C ASP A 283 10.22 6.43 1.98
N VAL A 284 11.25 5.62 1.77
CA VAL A 284 11.26 4.19 2.11
C VAL A 284 11.43 3.94 3.60
N THR A 285 10.96 2.78 4.07
CA THR A 285 11.12 2.31 5.45
C THR A 285 11.95 1.03 5.51
N ARG A 286 12.41 0.69 6.70
CA ARG A 286 13.09 -0.57 7.00
C ARG A 286 12.08 -1.63 7.40
N MET A 287 12.52 -2.89 7.39
CA MET A 287 11.73 -4.01 7.90
C MET A 287 12.56 -4.83 8.87
N PRO A 288 12.08 -5.10 10.11
CA PRO A 288 12.78 -5.92 11.07
C PRO A 288 13.15 -7.28 10.48
N TYR A 289 14.32 -7.78 10.84
CA TYR A 289 14.85 -9.08 10.39
C TYR A 289 13.80 -10.19 10.56
N ARG A 290 13.26 -10.34 11.77
CA ARG A 290 12.34 -11.43 12.09
C ARG A 290 11.02 -11.29 11.33
N MET A 291 10.41 -10.11 11.36
CA MET A 291 9.12 -9.88 10.69
C MET A 291 9.23 -10.15 9.18
N HIS A 292 10.29 -9.65 8.54
CA HIS A 292 10.47 -9.82 7.11
C HIS A 292 10.73 -11.28 6.72
N SER A 293 11.56 -12.00 7.49
CA SER A 293 11.79 -13.43 7.30
C SER A 293 10.49 -14.24 7.48
N GLU A 294 9.73 -13.99 8.56
CA GLU A 294 8.44 -14.65 8.79
C GLU A 294 7.45 -14.37 7.66
N TYR A 295 7.37 -13.13 7.17
CA TYR A 295 6.52 -12.73 6.06
C TYR A 295 6.80 -13.54 4.80
N LEU A 296 8.07 -13.59 4.36
CA LEU A 296 8.46 -14.30 3.15
C LEU A 296 8.27 -15.82 3.29
N ARG A 297 8.64 -16.40 4.43
CA ARG A 297 8.49 -17.86 4.65
C ARG A 297 7.05 -18.29 4.77
N ARG A 298 6.27 -17.64 5.64
CA ARG A 298 4.90 -18.09 5.94
C ARG A 298 3.91 -17.76 4.83
N LEU A 299 4.06 -16.62 4.16
CA LEU A 299 3.09 -16.18 3.16
C LEU A 299 3.55 -16.57 1.74
N TYR A 300 4.74 -16.17 1.30
CA TYR A 300 5.19 -16.50 -0.06
C TYR A 300 5.57 -17.97 -0.26
N LEU A 301 6.45 -18.52 0.58
CA LEU A 301 6.91 -19.90 0.38
C LEU A 301 5.83 -20.93 0.74
N ASN A 302 5.21 -20.76 1.91
CA ASN A 302 4.31 -21.78 2.45
C ASN A 302 2.84 -21.50 2.13
N ASN A 303 2.47 -20.26 1.80
CA ASN A 303 1.09 -19.82 1.62
C ASN A 303 0.17 -20.17 2.81
N ASP A 304 0.71 -20.09 4.03
CA ASP A 304 0.07 -20.62 5.24
C ASP A 304 -1.29 -19.99 5.52
N LEU A 305 -1.50 -18.71 5.13
CA LEU A 305 -2.76 -18.01 5.36
C LEU A 305 -3.90 -18.59 4.52
N ALA A 306 -3.71 -18.72 3.21
CA ALA A 306 -4.72 -19.29 2.31
C ALA A 306 -4.96 -20.77 2.57
N GLU A 307 -3.95 -21.49 3.07
CA GLU A 307 -4.02 -22.91 3.41
C GLU A 307 -4.61 -23.19 4.82
N GLY A 308 -4.98 -22.14 5.57
CA GLY A 308 -5.50 -22.28 6.94
C GLY A 308 -4.49 -22.82 7.95
N ARG A 309 -3.18 -22.67 7.69
CA ARG A 309 -2.09 -23.12 8.56
C ARG A 309 -1.43 -21.99 9.33
N TYR A 310 -1.71 -20.75 8.96
CA TYR A 310 -1.14 -19.58 9.64
C TYR A 310 -1.60 -19.56 11.10
N GLN A 311 -0.64 -19.43 12.03
CA GLN A 311 -0.92 -19.50 13.47
C GLN A 311 -0.87 -18.13 14.13
N VAL A 312 -1.88 -17.85 14.92
CA VAL A 312 -1.97 -16.71 15.84
C VAL A 312 -2.19 -17.26 17.26
N GLY A 313 -1.30 -16.89 18.19
CA GLY A 313 -1.34 -17.42 19.54
C GLY A 313 -1.20 -18.96 19.62
N GLY A 314 -0.42 -19.55 18.70
CA GLY A 314 -0.22 -21.00 18.60
C GLY A 314 -1.41 -21.80 18.07
N ARG A 315 -2.47 -21.14 17.59
CA ARG A 315 -3.66 -21.77 16.99
C ARG A 315 -3.85 -21.31 15.54
N PRO A 316 -4.23 -22.20 14.61
CA PRO A 316 -4.45 -21.82 13.22
C PRO A 316 -5.62 -20.83 13.10
N VAL A 317 -5.56 -20.01 12.05
CA VAL A 317 -6.65 -19.11 11.63
C VAL A 317 -7.11 -19.47 10.23
N ALA A 318 -8.40 -19.27 9.95
CA ALA A 318 -8.98 -19.47 8.63
C ALA A 318 -9.69 -18.20 8.17
N ILE A 319 -9.44 -17.79 6.92
CA ILE A 319 -10.13 -16.64 6.31
C ILE A 319 -11.65 -16.90 6.23
N ALA A 320 -12.03 -18.17 6.06
CA ALA A 320 -13.44 -18.58 6.03
C ALA A 320 -14.22 -18.27 7.33
N ASP A 321 -13.52 -18.08 8.46
CA ASP A 321 -14.17 -17.71 9.72
C ASP A 321 -14.62 -16.23 9.75
N ILE A 322 -14.17 -15.40 8.80
CA ILE A 322 -14.55 -14.00 8.69
C ILE A 322 -15.94 -13.90 8.09
N GLU A 323 -16.94 -13.52 8.88
CA GLU A 323 -18.33 -13.40 8.48
C GLU A 323 -18.78 -11.97 8.13
N VAL A 324 -17.99 -10.96 8.51
CA VAL A 324 -18.30 -9.56 8.21
C VAL A 324 -18.26 -9.28 6.70
N PRO A 325 -19.12 -8.38 6.17
CA PRO A 325 -19.10 -8.03 4.76
C PRO A 325 -17.75 -7.43 4.36
N MET A 326 -17.28 -7.80 3.15
CA MET A 326 -16.00 -7.37 2.63
C MET A 326 -16.12 -6.58 1.33
N LEU A 327 -15.26 -5.54 1.18
CA LEU A 327 -15.02 -4.89 -0.10
C LEU A 327 -13.54 -5.03 -0.46
N ILE A 328 -13.27 -5.62 -1.61
CA ILE A 328 -11.91 -5.93 -2.08
C ILE A 328 -11.61 -5.14 -3.34
N VAL A 329 -10.49 -4.44 -3.36
CA VAL A 329 -10.06 -3.65 -4.52
C VAL A 329 -8.80 -4.26 -5.13
N GLY A 330 -8.90 -4.66 -6.40
CA GLY A 330 -7.77 -5.01 -7.24
C GLY A 330 -7.48 -3.94 -8.28
N THR A 331 -6.25 -3.86 -8.79
CA THR A 331 -5.86 -2.92 -9.84
C THR A 331 -5.39 -3.63 -11.10
N VAL A 332 -5.88 -3.19 -12.27
CA VAL A 332 -5.72 -3.91 -13.56
C VAL A 332 -4.27 -4.16 -13.96
N ARG A 333 -3.37 -3.21 -13.63
CA ARG A 333 -1.95 -3.27 -14.01
C ARG A 333 -1.05 -3.45 -12.78
N ASP A 334 -1.52 -4.20 -11.80
CA ASP A 334 -0.76 -4.50 -10.61
C ASP A 334 0.26 -5.62 -10.88
N HIS A 335 1.53 -5.33 -10.64
CA HIS A 335 2.62 -6.29 -10.74
C HIS A 335 3.16 -6.70 -9.35
N VAL A 336 2.61 -6.11 -8.27
CA VAL A 336 2.95 -6.39 -6.88
C VAL A 336 1.93 -7.33 -6.25
N ALA A 337 0.64 -7.02 -6.43
CA ALA A 337 -0.50 -7.83 -6.00
C ALA A 337 -1.44 -8.05 -7.21
N PRO A 338 -1.14 -8.98 -8.12
CA PRO A 338 -1.94 -9.19 -9.32
C PRO A 338 -3.41 -9.40 -8.97
N TRP A 339 -4.29 -8.63 -9.65
CA TRP A 339 -5.72 -8.66 -9.31
C TRP A 339 -6.38 -10.05 -9.35
N PRO A 340 -5.95 -11.03 -10.20
CA PRO A 340 -6.48 -12.39 -10.11
C PRO A 340 -6.13 -13.08 -8.78
N SER A 341 -4.95 -12.77 -8.19
CA SER A 341 -4.59 -13.25 -6.85
C SER A 341 -5.44 -12.58 -5.78
N VAL A 342 -5.62 -11.26 -5.84
CA VAL A 342 -6.51 -10.51 -4.94
C VAL A 342 -7.96 -11.01 -5.04
N TYR A 343 -8.42 -11.38 -6.24
CA TYR A 343 -9.76 -11.94 -6.50
C TYR A 343 -10.00 -13.30 -5.82
N LYS A 344 -8.94 -14.04 -5.49
CA LYS A 344 -9.05 -15.35 -4.81
C LYS A 344 -9.72 -15.29 -3.44
N MET A 345 -9.90 -14.10 -2.86
CA MET A 345 -10.73 -13.95 -1.67
C MET A 345 -12.13 -14.54 -1.87
N HIS A 346 -12.65 -14.55 -3.10
CA HIS A 346 -13.89 -15.24 -3.46
C HIS A 346 -13.87 -16.77 -3.24
N LEU A 347 -12.69 -17.37 -3.18
CA LEU A 347 -12.49 -18.82 -2.89
C LEU A 347 -12.20 -19.09 -1.41
N LEU A 348 -11.76 -18.05 -0.68
CA LEU A 348 -11.28 -18.17 0.69
C LEU A 348 -12.33 -17.78 1.74
N SER A 349 -13.41 -17.10 1.33
CA SER A 349 -14.46 -16.62 2.24
C SER A 349 -15.84 -16.83 1.63
N ASP A 350 -16.82 -17.18 2.49
CA ASP A 350 -18.24 -17.28 2.16
C ASP A 350 -19.05 -16.02 2.53
N ALA A 351 -18.42 -15.02 3.16
CA ALA A 351 -19.07 -13.75 3.49
C ALA A 351 -19.55 -13.00 2.23
N GLU A 352 -20.44 -12.03 2.42
CA GLU A 352 -20.77 -11.07 1.35
C GLU A 352 -19.50 -10.36 0.90
N LEU A 353 -19.22 -10.38 -0.41
CA LEU A 353 -18.00 -9.84 -0.97
C LEU A 353 -18.28 -8.94 -2.17
N THR A 354 -17.97 -7.66 -2.04
CA THR A 354 -17.96 -6.69 -3.14
C THR A 354 -16.57 -6.59 -3.71
N PHE A 355 -16.38 -6.92 -4.99
CA PHE A 355 -15.08 -6.78 -5.67
C PHE A 355 -15.10 -5.57 -6.58
N VAL A 356 -14.04 -4.76 -6.49
CA VAL A 356 -13.77 -3.60 -7.34
C VAL A 356 -12.50 -3.87 -8.12
N LEU A 357 -12.55 -3.78 -9.44
CA LEU A 357 -11.38 -3.79 -10.30
C LEU A 357 -11.18 -2.41 -10.91
N THR A 358 -10.17 -1.66 -10.44
CA THR A 358 -9.92 -0.30 -10.90
C THR A 358 -8.77 -0.22 -11.91
N SER A 359 -8.84 0.72 -12.83
CA SER A 359 -7.75 1.03 -13.76
C SER A 359 -6.53 1.57 -13.01
N GLY A 360 -5.32 1.31 -13.53
CA GLY A 360 -4.07 1.76 -12.94
C GLY A 360 -3.22 0.60 -12.42
N GLY A 361 -2.09 0.94 -11.80
CA GLY A 361 -1.18 0.00 -11.12
C GLY A 361 -1.38 0.04 -9.61
N HIS A 362 -0.55 -0.69 -8.88
CA HIS A 362 -0.66 -0.94 -7.44
C HIS A 362 -1.03 0.29 -6.60
N ASN A 363 -0.24 1.34 -6.71
CA ASN A 363 -0.46 2.58 -5.96
C ASN A 363 -1.44 3.52 -6.67
N ALA A 364 -1.18 3.82 -7.95
CA ALA A 364 -1.96 4.76 -8.74
C ALA A 364 -3.40 4.31 -9.05
N GLY A 365 -3.72 3.01 -8.93
CA GLY A 365 -5.08 2.51 -9.03
C GLY A 365 -5.86 2.70 -7.74
N VAL A 366 -5.18 2.62 -6.59
CA VAL A 366 -5.77 2.87 -5.27
C VAL A 366 -5.96 4.37 -5.06
N VAL A 367 -4.92 5.18 -5.31
CA VAL A 367 -5.01 6.64 -5.28
C VAL A 367 -5.65 7.13 -6.59
N SER A 368 -6.96 7.24 -6.56
CA SER A 368 -7.80 7.52 -7.74
C SER A 368 -8.97 8.43 -7.33
N GLU A 369 -8.63 9.67 -7.01
CA GLU A 369 -9.58 10.67 -6.52
C GLU A 369 -10.70 10.98 -7.52
N PRO A 370 -11.89 11.40 -7.06
CA PRO A 370 -12.95 11.89 -7.93
C PRO A 370 -12.46 13.03 -8.83
N GLY A 371 -12.75 12.91 -10.14
CA GLY A 371 -12.27 13.88 -11.14
C GLY A 371 -10.92 13.53 -11.76
N HIS A 372 -10.21 12.51 -11.28
CA HIS A 372 -8.98 12.05 -11.93
C HIS A 372 -9.26 11.62 -13.38
N PRO A 373 -8.54 12.16 -14.38
CA PRO A 373 -8.81 11.86 -15.77
C PRO A 373 -8.47 10.40 -16.11
N ARG A 374 -9.22 9.83 -17.02
CA ARG A 374 -9.01 8.48 -17.61
C ARG A 374 -8.99 7.35 -16.55
N ARG A 375 -9.77 7.49 -15.48
CA ARG A 375 -10.04 6.42 -14.53
C ARG A 375 -11.32 5.68 -14.90
N SER A 376 -11.33 4.39 -14.59
CA SER A 376 -12.50 3.55 -14.73
C SER A 376 -12.43 2.39 -13.75
N TYR A 377 -13.56 1.79 -13.43
CA TYR A 377 -13.64 0.64 -12.54
C TYR A 377 -14.83 -0.26 -12.87
N GLN A 378 -14.74 -1.51 -12.46
CA GLN A 378 -15.83 -2.48 -12.46
C GLN A 378 -16.14 -2.84 -11.01
N ILE A 379 -17.39 -3.05 -10.67
CA ILE A 379 -17.84 -3.39 -9.31
C ILE A 379 -19.01 -4.37 -9.35
N ALA A 380 -18.91 -5.43 -8.57
CA ALA A 380 -20.01 -6.38 -8.37
C ALA A 380 -19.93 -7.01 -6.98
N THR A 381 -21.09 -7.35 -6.42
CA THR A 381 -21.21 -7.99 -5.11
C THR A 381 -21.64 -9.45 -5.29
N ARG A 382 -20.91 -10.35 -4.64
CA ARG A 382 -21.29 -11.74 -4.44
C ARG A 382 -21.97 -11.86 -3.08
N SER A 383 -23.25 -12.23 -3.10
CA SER A 383 -24.00 -12.54 -1.86
C SER A 383 -23.52 -13.84 -1.22
N VAL A 384 -23.77 -13.99 0.07
CA VAL A 384 -23.54 -15.24 0.82
C VAL A 384 -24.18 -16.44 0.09
N GLY A 385 -23.40 -17.52 -0.10
CA GLY A 385 -23.87 -18.73 -0.76
C GLY A 385 -24.01 -18.65 -2.29
N ALA A 386 -23.72 -17.51 -2.92
CA ALA A 386 -23.71 -17.41 -4.38
C ALA A 386 -22.54 -18.20 -4.99
N ARG A 387 -22.76 -18.70 -6.21
CA ARG A 387 -21.72 -19.47 -6.93
C ARG A 387 -20.50 -18.62 -7.24
N TYR A 388 -19.35 -19.25 -7.18
CA TYR A 388 -18.09 -18.65 -7.65
C TYR A 388 -18.14 -18.41 -9.17
N VAL A 389 -17.66 -17.26 -9.58
CA VAL A 389 -17.42 -16.87 -10.96
C VAL A 389 -15.91 -16.67 -11.10
N ASP A 390 -15.28 -17.22 -12.13
CA ASP A 390 -13.85 -17.03 -12.35
C ASP A 390 -13.51 -15.58 -12.73
N PRO A 391 -12.27 -15.14 -12.50
CA PRO A 391 -11.91 -13.73 -12.65
C PRO A 391 -12.08 -13.20 -14.08
N GLN A 392 -11.87 -14.03 -15.12
CA GLN A 392 -11.99 -13.58 -16.51
C GLN A 392 -13.45 -13.42 -16.93
N THR A 393 -14.30 -14.37 -16.54
CA THR A 393 -15.75 -14.29 -16.70
C THR A 393 -16.31 -13.07 -15.96
N TRP A 394 -15.93 -12.90 -14.68
CA TRP A 394 -16.34 -11.75 -13.88
C TRP A 394 -15.98 -10.41 -14.57
N ARG A 395 -14.74 -10.29 -15.06
CA ARG A 395 -14.27 -9.09 -15.75
C ARG A 395 -15.02 -8.81 -17.05
N THR A 396 -15.41 -9.86 -17.77
CA THR A 396 -16.13 -9.75 -19.04
C THR A 396 -17.59 -9.36 -18.83
N GLU A 397 -18.23 -9.91 -17.80
CA GLU A 397 -19.65 -9.73 -17.55
C GLU A 397 -19.98 -8.47 -16.70
N THR A 398 -19.03 -7.99 -15.90
CA THR A 398 -19.24 -6.83 -15.02
C THR A 398 -19.13 -5.53 -15.81
N PRO A 399 -20.13 -4.64 -15.78
CA PRO A 399 -20.11 -3.36 -16.51
C PRO A 399 -18.94 -2.46 -16.07
N LEU A 400 -18.35 -1.76 -17.05
CA LEU A 400 -17.33 -0.74 -16.81
C LEU A 400 -18.01 0.58 -16.43
N ASN A 401 -17.54 1.20 -15.36
CA ASN A 401 -17.93 2.53 -14.91
C ASN A 401 -16.78 3.51 -15.16
N GLU A 402 -17.07 4.70 -15.64
CA GLU A 402 -16.09 5.76 -15.80
C GLU A 402 -15.86 6.52 -14.49
N GLY A 403 -14.62 6.96 -14.27
CA GLY A 403 -14.22 7.75 -13.12
C GLY A 403 -13.64 6.97 -11.96
N SER A 404 -13.63 7.60 -10.80
CA SER A 404 -13.07 7.09 -9.55
C SER A 404 -13.98 6.04 -8.89
N TRP A 405 -13.37 5.01 -8.33
CA TRP A 405 -14.07 4.01 -7.52
C TRP A 405 -14.37 4.49 -6.08
N TRP A 406 -13.75 5.57 -5.59
CA TRP A 406 -13.92 6.08 -4.23
C TRP A 406 -15.38 6.41 -3.87
N PRO A 407 -16.19 7.04 -4.76
CA PRO A 407 -17.61 7.27 -4.46
C PRO A 407 -18.41 5.99 -4.26
N ALA A 408 -18.12 4.93 -5.03
CA ALA A 408 -18.77 3.65 -4.86
C ALA A 408 -18.40 2.96 -3.54
N TRP A 409 -17.12 3.05 -3.15
CA TRP A 409 -16.65 2.56 -1.86
C TRP A 409 -17.25 3.36 -0.68
N GLN A 410 -17.26 4.68 -0.77
CA GLN A 410 -17.88 5.53 0.26
C GLN A 410 -19.37 5.19 0.45
N GLN A 411 -20.10 4.98 -0.65
CA GLN A 411 -21.50 4.54 -0.58
C GLN A 411 -21.62 3.14 0.07
N TRP A 412 -20.68 2.25 -0.19
CA TRP A 412 -20.65 0.93 0.45
C TRP A 412 -20.41 1.06 1.96
N LEU A 413 -19.45 1.86 2.41
CA LEU A 413 -19.22 2.16 3.83
C LEU A 413 -20.46 2.78 4.48
N ALA A 414 -21.12 3.73 3.80
CA ALA A 414 -22.32 4.38 4.30
C ALA A 414 -23.49 3.42 4.45
N ARG A 415 -23.67 2.46 3.52
CA ARG A 415 -24.71 1.42 3.62
C ARG A 415 -24.49 0.46 4.78
N HIS A 416 -23.25 0.27 5.18
CA HIS A 416 -22.84 -0.54 6.33
C HIS A 416 -22.69 0.31 7.60
N SER A 417 -23.25 1.52 7.63
CA SER A 417 -23.32 2.35 8.84
C SER A 417 -24.74 2.41 9.35
N THR A 418 -24.90 2.44 10.68
CA THR A 418 -26.20 2.33 11.34
C THR A 418 -26.94 3.66 11.40
N GLU A 419 -26.26 4.75 11.71
CA GLU A 419 -26.88 6.07 11.91
C GLU A 419 -25.84 7.20 11.74
N ARG A 420 -26.32 8.44 11.83
CA ARG A 420 -25.48 9.64 11.93
C ARG A 420 -25.46 10.14 13.36
N VAL A 421 -24.28 10.46 13.85
CA VAL A 421 -24.04 10.92 15.24
C VAL A 421 -23.15 12.15 15.26
N SER A 422 -23.08 12.84 16.41
CA SER A 422 -22.08 13.90 16.60
C SER A 422 -20.67 13.32 16.53
N PRO A 423 -19.70 14.03 15.91
CA PRO A 423 -18.32 13.57 15.86
C PRO A 423 -17.76 13.29 17.25
N PRO A 424 -16.99 12.19 17.44
CA PRO A 424 -16.35 11.93 18.72
C PRO A 424 -15.24 12.97 18.99
N ALA A 425 -15.03 13.27 20.26
CA ALA A 425 -13.92 14.14 20.67
C ALA A 425 -12.57 13.54 20.23
N MET A 426 -11.63 14.43 19.88
CA MET A 426 -10.28 14.02 19.50
C MET A 426 -9.57 13.35 20.69
N GLY A 427 -9.25 12.06 20.56
CA GLY A 427 -8.69 11.24 21.63
C GLY A 427 -9.70 10.76 22.68
N GLY A 428 -11.00 11.03 22.50
CA GLY A 428 -12.04 10.65 23.46
C GLY A 428 -11.86 11.34 24.80
N THR A 429 -11.61 10.56 25.86
CA THR A 429 -11.34 11.09 27.22
C THR A 429 -9.86 11.38 27.47
N GLN A 430 -8.98 11.00 26.56
CA GLN A 430 -7.53 11.22 26.69
C GLN A 430 -7.09 12.49 25.96
N VAL A 431 -6.05 13.14 26.48
CA VAL A 431 -5.45 14.30 25.80
C VAL A 431 -4.63 13.81 24.60
N PRO A 432 -4.84 14.36 23.40
CA PRO A 432 -4.01 14.03 22.24
C PRO A 432 -2.53 14.30 22.48
N LEU A 433 -1.67 13.46 21.89
CA LEU A 433 -0.21 13.49 22.09
C LEU A 433 0.50 14.53 21.21
N GLY A 434 -0.18 15.04 20.18
CA GLY A 434 0.34 16.02 19.24
C GLY A 434 -0.52 16.14 18.00
N ASP A 435 -0.09 16.98 17.07
CA ASP A 435 -0.77 17.16 15.78
C ASP A 435 -0.36 16.10 14.77
N ALA A 436 -1.27 15.76 13.84
CA ALA A 436 -0.91 15.03 12.63
C ALA A 436 0.13 15.84 11.81
N PRO A 437 1.03 15.16 11.11
CA PRO A 437 1.13 13.73 10.87
C PRO A 437 1.89 12.93 11.96
N GLY A 438 2.20 13.51 13.10
CA GLY A 438 2.95 12.89 14.18
C GLY A 438 4.46 12.90 13.96
N THR A 439 5.17 12.01 14.67
CA THR A 439 6.63 11.96 14.67
C THR A 439 7.19 10.70 13.99
N TYR A 440 6.47 9.58 13.98
CA TYR A 440 6.94 8.33 13.39
C TYR A 440 7.09 8.42 11.87
N VAL A 441 6.24 9.18 11.22
CA VAL A 441 6.33 9.43 9.77
C VAL A 441 7.64 10.14 9.39
N ALA A 442 8.20 10.97 10.26
CA ALA A 442 9.46 11.71 10.02
C ALA A 442 10.73 10.89 10.33
N MET A 443 10.61 9.69 10.90
CA MET A 443 11.77 8.83 11.21
C MET A 443 12.39 8.29 9.93
N ARG A 444 13.72 8.43 9.79
CA ARG A 444 14.55 7.96 8.67
C ARG A 444 15.49 6.84 9.09
#